data_8097f097cfc86f68d2f7921907464a00
#
_entry.id   8097f097cfc86f68d2f7921907464a00
#
_cell.length_a   1.000
_cell.length_b   1.000
_cell.length_c   1.000
_cell.angle_alpha   90.00
_cell.angle_beta   90.00
_cell.angle_gamma   90.00
#
_symmetry.space_group_name_H-M   'P 1'
#
loop_
_entity.id
_entity.type
_entity.pdbx_description
1 polymer ?
#
loop_
_entity_poly.entity_id
_entity_poly.type
_entity_poly.pdbx_seq_one_letter_code
_entity_poly.pdbx_strand_id
1 'polypeptide(L)'
;MDAFTKELMQQLNTRFPHITTLLFGHIGDSNLHVVIGDYLAPEFKDLKDLVHELTGEFSGSVSAEHGIGKLKAAYLPLSRSAEEIALMKLLKNAMDPAGILNRGRIIDA
;
A
#
# COMPACT_ATOMS: atom_id res chain seq x y z
N MET A 1 8.15 12.24 -6.15
CA MET A 1 9.06 11.28 -5.49
C MET A 1 9.86 11.91 -4.34
N ASP A 2 10.52 13.05 -4.56
CA ASP A 2 11.35 13.68 -3.52
C ASP A 2 10.55 14.12 -2.29
N ALA A 3 9.39 14.73 -2.49
CA ALA A 3 8.54 15.17 -1.39
C ALA A 3 8.06 13.99 -0.55
N PHE A 4 7.65 12.89 -1.20
CA PHE A 4 7.24 11.67 -0.54
C PHE A 4 8.39 11.08 0.27
N THR A 5 9.58 10.97 -0.34
CA THR A 5 10.76 10.38 0.30
C THR A 5 11.16 11.17 1.54
N LYS A 6 11.19 12.49 1.44
CA LYS A 6 11.53 13.36 2.58
C LYS A 6 10.54 13.21 3.72
N GLU A 7 9.25 13.26 3.41
CA GLU A 7 8.20 13.12 4.42
C GLU A 7 8.22 11.74 5.06
N LEU A 8 8.40 10.68 4.27
CA LEU A 8 8.50 9.32 4.77
C LEU A 8 9.66 9.17 5.74
N MET A 9 10.86 9.64 5.36
CA MET A 9 12.04 9.54 6.22
C MET A 9 11.87 10.35 7.49
N GLN A 10 11.29 11.54 7.41
CA GLN A 10 11.03 12.38 8.59
C GLN A 10 10.08 11.69 9.56
N GLN A 11 8.98 11.14 9.06
CA GLN A 11 7.98 10.44 9.88
C GLN A 11 8.56 9.19 10.53
N LEU A 12 9.31 8.40 9.76
CA LEU A 12 9.94 7.18 10.28
C LEU A 12 10.97 7.50 11.35
N ASN A 13 11.83 8.50 11.13
CA ASN A 13 12.85 8.89 12.10
C ASN A 13 12.25 9.46 13.38
N THR A 14 11.15 10.17 13.27
CA THR A 14 10.46 10.77 14.42
C THR A 14 9.71 9.74 15.25
N ARG A 15 8.98 8.84 14.60
CA ARG A 15 8.11 7.86 15.28
C ARG A 15 8.83 6.56 15.64
N PHE A 16 9.84 6.19 14.86
CA PHE A 16 10.58 4.94 15.00
C PHE A 16 12.09 5.20 14.86
N PRO A 17 12.73 5.90 15.84
CA PRO A 17 14.14 6.32 15.68
C PRO A 17 15.15 5.16 15.67
N HIS A 18 14.75 3.97 16.10
CA HIS A 18 15.63 2.79 16.21
C HIS A 18 15.65 1.93 14.93
N ILE A 19 14.81 2.23 13.94
CA ILE A 19 14.74 1.41 12.72
C ILE A 19 15.81 1.82 11.70
N THR A 20 16.14 0.86 10.82
CA THR A 20 16.98 1.09 9.65
C THR A 20 16.11 1.06 8.40
N THR A 21 16.19 2.10 7.59
CA THR A 21 15.37 2.21 6.38
C THR A 21 16.26 2.30 5.14
N LEU A 22 15.96 1.46 4.15
CA LEU A 22 16.58 1.51 2.83
C LEU A 22 15.52 1.84 1.79
N LEU A 23 15.84 2.80 0.93
CA LEU A 23 14.97 3.22 -0.16
C LEU A 23 15.70 2.98 -1.49
N PHE A 24 15.05 2.27 -2.40
CA PHE A 24 15.57 2.09 -3.76
C PHE A 24 14.40 1.87 -4.73
N GLY A 25 14.64 2.08 -6.00
CA GLY A 25 13.57 1.88 -6.98
C GLY A 25 13.95 2.36 -8.37
N HIS A 26 12.93 2.46 -9.23
CA HIS A 26 13.07 2.88 -10.61
C HIS A 26 12.70 4.36 -10.75
N ILE A 27 13.67 5.20 -11.10
CA ILE A 27 13.43 6.63 -11.26
C ILE A 27 12.43 6.93 -12.38
N GLY A 28 12.51 6.16 -13.48
CA GLY A 28 11.70 6.42 -14.67
C GLY A 28 10.20 6.27 -14.48
N ASP A 29 9.76 5.35 -13.62
CA ASP A 29 8.33 5.11 -13.35
C ASP A 29 7.92 5.50 -11.93
N SER A 30 8.79 6.17 -11.20
CA SER A 30 8.55 6.60 -9.82
C SER A 30 8.20 5.46 -8.87
N ASN A 31 8.74 4.28 -9.12
CA ASN A 31 8.54 3.10 -8.29
C ASN A 31 9.60 3.04 -7.18
N LEU A 32 9.15 2.98 -5.93
CA LEU A 32 10.02 3.00 -4.76
C LEU A 32 9.83 1.75 -3.91
N HIS A 33 10.95 1.11 -3.59
CA HIS A 33 10.98 0.01 -2.63
C HIS A 33 11.43 0.55 -1.26
N VAL A 34 10.63 0.29 -0.24
CA VAL A 34 10.92 0.68 1.13
C VAL A 34 11.23 -0.59 1.93
N VAL A 35 12.47 -0.71 2.38
CA VAL A 35 12.93 -1.85 3.21
C VAL A 35 13.24 -1.33 4.60
N ILE A 36 12.58 -1.91 5.61
CA ILE A 36 12.74 -1.49 7.00
C ILE A 36 13.27 -2.66 7.82
N GLY A 37 14.39 -2.43 8.52
CA GLY A 37 14.99 -3.38 9.45
C GLY A 37 14.99 -2.84 10.86
N ASP A 38 15.41 -3.69 11.81
CA ASP A 38 15.58 -3.36 13.22
C ASP A 38 14.29 -2.88 13.92
N TYR A 39 13.12 -3.24 13.37
CA TYR A 39 11.85 -2.95 14.03
C TYR A 39 11.44 -4.08 14.97
N LEU A 40 10.68 -3.74 16.01
CA LEU A 40 10.09 -4.72 16.90
C LEU A 40 8.84 -5.33 16.25
N ALA A 41 8.59 -6.63 16.47
CA ALA A 41 7.45 -7.31 15.85
C ALA A 41 6.10 -6.60 16.05
N PRO A 42 5.75 -6.05 17.22
CA PRO A 42 4.51 -5.30 17.39
C PRO A 42 4.41 -4.02 16.56
N GLU A 43 5.53 -3.48 16.08
CA GLU A 43 5.57 -2.25 15.28
C GLU A 43 5.27 -2.50 13.80
N PHE A 44 5.29 -3.75 13.35
CA PHE A 44 5.17 -4.08 11.93
C PHE A 44 3.90 -3.49 11.29
N LYS A 45 2.76 -3.64 11.96
CA LYS A 45 1.50 -3.10 11.47
C LYS A 45 1.52 -1.58 11.40
N ASP A 46 2.04 -0.92 12.43
CA ASP A 46 2.10 0.54 12.49
C ASP A 46 3.02 1.09 11.39
N LEU A 47 4.15 0.42 11.13
CA LEU A 47 5.06 0.79 10.04
C LEU A 47 4.38 0.65 8.68
N LYS A 48 3.69 -0.47 8.44
CA LYS A 48 2.93 -0.68 7.20
C LYS A 48 1.84 0.37 7.02
N ASP A 49 1.07 0.64 8.06
CA ASP A 49 0.00 1.63 8.02
C ASP A 49 0.55 3.01 7.70
N LEU A 50 1.66 3.41 8.32
CA LEU A 50 2.29 4.70 8.07
C LEU A 50 2.71 4.85 6.60
N VAL A 51 3.41 3.85 6.06
CA VAL A 51 3.88 3.90 4.67
C VAL A 51 2.71 3.98 3.69
N HIS A 52 1.68 3.18 3.89
CA HIS A 52 0.53 3.15 2.98
C HIS A 52 -0.36 4.39 3.12
N GLU A 53 -0.56 4.90 4.33
CA GLU A 53 -1.31 6.15 4.54
C GLU A 53 -0.60 7.33 3.88
N LEU A 54 0.71 7.42 4.03
CA LEU A 54 1.50 8.47 3.39
C LEU A 54 1.46 8.35 1.86
N THR A 55 1.49 7.12 1.35
CA THR A 55 1.32 6.85 -0.09
C THR A 55 -0.02 7.41 -0.58
N GLY A 56 -1.09 7.20 0.17
CA GLY A 56 -2.40 7.74 -0.15
C GLY A 56 -2.44 9.26 -0.14
N GLU A 57 -1.79 9.91 0.84
CA GLU A 57 -1.71 11.36 0.92
C GLU A 57 -1.01 11.97 -0.29
N PHE A 58 -0.03 11.28 -0.85
CA PHE A 58 0.69 11.72 -2.06
C PHE A 58 0.07 11.18 -3.35
N SER A 59 -1.15 10.62 -3.28
CA SER A 59 -1.89 10.09 -4.42
C SER A 59 -1.13 8.99 -5.17
N GLY A 60 -0.34 8.22 -4.44
CA GLY A 60 0.42 7.11 -4.99
C GLY A 60 -0.35 5.80 -5.01
N SER A 61 0.27 4.76 -5.56
CA SER A 61 -0.26 3.41 -5.54
C SER A 61 0.34 2.61 -4.39
N VAL A 62 -0.49 1.95 -3.61
CA VAL A 62 -0.01 1.10 -2.50
C VAL A 62 0.70 -0.16 -2.99
N SER A 63 0.58 -0.50 -4.27
CA SER A 63 1.33 -1.59 -4.88
C SER A 63 1.67 -1.24 -6.32
N ALA A 64 2.93 -0.88 -6.55
CA ALA A 64 3.41 -0.46 -7.87
C ALA A 64 3.69 -1.64 -8.81
N GLU A 65 4.09 -2.79 -8.29
CA GLU A 65 4.51 -3.95 -9.09
C GLU A 65 3.78 -5.24 -8.72
N HIS A 66 3.66 -5.53 -7.42
CA HIS A 66 3.30 -6.86 -6.92
C HIS A 66 1.80 -7.13 -6.90
N GLY A 67 0.97 -6.11 -7.14
CA GLY A 67 -0.48 -6.22 -7.05
C GLY A 67 -0.99 -6.19 -5.61
N ILE A 68 -2.28 -6.16 -5.47
CA ILE A 68 -2.94 -5.98 -4.16
C ILE A 68 -3.06 -7.33 -3.42
N GLY A 69 -3.58 -8.36 -4.09
CA GLY A 69 -3.80 -9.66 -3.49
C GLY A 69 -4.69 -9.60 -2.26
N LYS A 70 -4.37 -10.44 -1.28
CA LYS A 70 -5.10 -10.51 -0.01
C LYS A 70 -4.50 -9.58 1.05
N LEU A 71 -3.16 -9.47 1.09
CA LEU A 71 -2.44 -8.76 2.14
C LEU A 71 -2.65 -7.24 2.10
N LYS A 72 -2.85 -6.68 0.92
CA LYS A 72 -3.00 -5.23 0.71
C LYS A 72 -4.44 -4.80 0.45
N ALA A 73 -5.39 -5.71 0.52
CA ALA A 73 -6.81 -5.39 0.23
C ALA A 73 -7.34 -4.26 1.13
N ALA A 74 -6.95 -4.23 2.39
CA ALA A 74 -7.37 -3.20 3.34
C ALA A 74 -6.84 -1.80 2.98
N TYR A 75 -5.76 -1.72 2.20
CA TYR A 75 -5.14 -0.44 1.82
C TYR A 75 -5.62 0.09 0.46
N LEU A 76 -6.42 -0.70 -0.26
CA LEU A 76 -6.91 -0.30 -1.58
C LEU A 76 -7.62 1.07 -1.59
N PRO A 77 -8.45 1.43 -0.59
CA PRO A 77 -9.10 2.74 -0.56
C PRO A 77 -8.13 3.93 -0.51
N LEU A 78 -6.88 3.71 -0.17
CA LEU A 78 -5.85 4.76 -0.17
C LEU A 78 -5.37 5.10 -1.58
N SER A 79 -5.53 4.18 -2.55
CA SER A 79 -5.09 4.34 -3.94
C SER A 79 -6.23 4.50 -4.93
N ARG A 80 -7.43 4.09 -4.58
CA ARG A 80 -8.58 4.10 -5.48
C ARG A 80 -9.77 4.75 -4.82
N SER A 81 -10.54 5.52 -5.59
CA SER A 81 -11.75 6.18 -5.09
C SER A 81 -12.84 5.17 -4.75
N ALA A 82 -13.84 5.62 -3.98
CA ALA A 82 -14.99 4.79 -3.65
C ALA A 82 -15.75 4.35 -4.92
N GLU A 83 -15.83 5.22 -5.92
CA GLU A 83 -16.48 4.94 -7.19
C GLU A 83 -15.71 3.89 -7.99
N GLU A 84 -14.39 3.97 -8.02
CA GLU A 84 -13.53 2.97 -8.66
C GLU A 84 -13.68 1.60 -8.01
N ILE A 85 -13.67 1.55 -6.67
CA ILE A 85 -13.84 0.30 -5.92
C ILE A 85 -15.24 -0.27 -6.16
N ALA A 86 -16.27 0.57 -6.21
CA ALA A 86 -17.63 0.14 -6.52
C ALA A 86 -17.71 -0.50 -7.92
N LEU A 87 -17.02 0.09 -8.90
CA LEU A 87 -16.94 -0.48 -10.25
C LEU A 87 -16.22 -1.82 -10.24
N MET A 88 -15.11 -1.94 -9.50
CA MET A 88 -14.38 -3.20 -9.36
C MET A 88 -15.27 -4.30 -8.80
N LYS A 89 -16.06 -4.00 -7.77
CA LYS A 89 -17.03 -4.94 -7.18
C LYS A 89 -18.12 -5.33 -8.17
N LEU A 90 -18.63 -4.38 -8.94
CA LEU A 90 -19.63 -4.62 -9.96
C LEU A 90 -19.10 -5.60 -11.01
N LEU A 91 -17.88 -5.37 -11.52
CA LEU A 91 -17.24 -6.25 -12.48
C LEU A 91 -17.02 -7.65 -11.91
N LYS A 92 -16.52 -7.73 -10.67
CA LYS A 92 -16.30 -9.00 -9.98
C LYS A 92 -17.58 -9.79 -9.86
N ASN A 93 -18.67 -9.17 -9.43
CA ASN A 93 -19.96 -9.84 -9.26
C ASN A 93 -20.59 -10.24 -10.60
N ALA A 94 -20.36 -9.47 -11.65
CA ALA A 94 -20.86 -9.80 -12.98
C ALA A 94 -20.15 -11.01 -13.58
N MET A 95 -18.83 -11.11 -13.38
CA MET A 95 -18.00 -12.15 -13.99
C MET A 95 -17.88 -13.41 -13.14
N ASP A 96 -18.05 -13.29 -11.83
CA ASP A 96 -17.92 -14.39 -10.87
C ASP A 96 -19.02 -14.27 -9.80
N PRO A 97 -20.30 -14.43 -10.19
CA PRO A 97 -21.41 -14.19 -9.25
C PRO A 97 -21.45 -15.16 -8.06
N ALA A 98 -20.88 -16.35 -8.21
CA ALA A 98 -20.82 -17.34 -7.11
C ALA A 98 -19.65 -17.10 -6.17
N GLY A 99 -18.74 -16.15 -6.50
CA GLY A 99 -17.59 -15.83 -5.65
C GLY A 99 -16.61 -16.97 -5.47
N ILE A 100 -16.37 -17.76 -6.52
CA ILE A 100 -15.52 -18.95 -6.47
C ILE A 100 -14.05 -18.59 -6.67
N LEU A 101 -13.77 -17.59 -7.53
CA LEU A 101 -12.43 -17.25 -7.97
C LEU A 101 -11.80 -16.17 -7.07
N ASN A 102 -10.58 -16.42 -6.59
CA ASN A 102 -9.78 -15.44 -5.84
C ASN A 102 -10.55 -14.73 -4.72
N ARG A 103 -11.32 -15.50 -3.96
CA ARG A 103 -12.14 -14.96 -2.88
C ARG A 103 -11.30 -14.21 -1.85
N GLY A 104 -11.74 -12.99 -1.49
CA GLY A 104 -11.08 -12.15 -0.49
C GLY A 104 -9.79 -11.50 -0.96
N ARG A 105 -9.51 -11.52 -2.28
CA ARG A 105 -8.32 -10.87 -2.85
C ARG A 105 -8.71 -9.58 -3.54
N ILE A 106 -7.89 -8.56 -3.41
CA ILE A 106 -8.05 -7.20 -3.96
C ILE A 106 -9.25 -6.49 -3.31
N ILE A 107 -10.42 -7.01 -3.50
CA ILE A 107 -11.68 -6.48 -2.97
C ILE A 107 -12.47 -7.60 -2.32
N ASP A 108 -13.28 -7.21 -1.33
CA ASP A 108 -14.25 -8.11 -0.70
C ASP A 108 -15.60 -7.81 -1.34
N ALA A 109 -16.00 -8.65 -2.27
CA ALA A 109 -17.20 -8.45 -3.07
C ALA A 109 -18.28 -9.49 -2.76
#